data_65d2dbd471e94691314d1ccb332e2990
#
_entry.id   65d2dbd471e94691314d1ccb332e2990
#
_cell.length_a   1.000
_cell.length_b   1.000
_cell.length_c   1.000
_cell.angle_alpha   90.00
_cell.angle_beta   90.00
_cell.angle_gamma   90.00
#
_symmetry.space_group_name_H-M   'P 1'
#
loop_
_entity.id
_entity.type
_entity.pdbx_description
1 polymer ?
#
loop_
_entity_poly.entity_id
_entity_poly.type
_entity_poly.pdbx_seq_one_letter_code
_entity_poly.pdbx_strand_id
1 'polypeptide(L)'
;KGYGGTIWSRVNRIREFFNTNEGFLLIIDEADKLINKYTQKKMEILRGIFDQSDVGIVIAGEPRLETELKGNLARFANRMDFYYKLKGLSKNEVVDYLEGYEVDEAAMGEMISRATNTQSGCFRLLDRTLNNVLRILKQKGETRITMKIVSEASNMMML
;
A
#
# COMPACT_ATOMS: atom_id res chain seq x y z
N LYS A 1 -1.02 17.93 -22.23
CA LYS A 1 0.25 18.66 -22.59
C LYS A 1 1.39 17.65 -22.47
N GLY A 2 2.09 17.36 -23.60
CA GLY A 2 3.19 16.40 -23.60
C GLY A 2 4.38 16.90 -22.77
N TYR A 3 4.90 16.01 -21.92
CA TYR A 3 6.09 16.28 -21.11
C TYR A 3 7.36 16.14 -21.97
N GLY A 4 7.55 17.04 -22.95
CA GLY A 4 8.76 17.10 -23.73
C GLY A 4 9.97 17.55 -22.89
N GLY A 5 11.19 17.25 -23.36
CA GLY A 5 12.45 17.68 -22.75
C GLY A 5 13.27 16.55 -22.14
N THR A 6 14.49 16.88 -21.74
CA THR A 6 15.44 15.96 -21.09
C THR A 6 14.98 15.58 -19.68
N ILE A 7 15.53 14.50 -19.11
CA ILE A 7 15.28 14.11 -17.72
C ILE A 7 15.58 15.28 -16.78
N TRP A 8 16.67 15.98 -17.00
CA TRP A 8 17.07 17.14 -16.21
C TRP A 8 16.02 18.27 -16.23
N SER A 9 15.51 18.63 -17.41
CA SER A 9 14.48 19.68 -17.52
C SER A 9 13.15 19.28 -16.86
N ARG A 10 12.82 17.98 -16.88
CA ARG A 10 11.63 17.46 -16.19
C ARG A 10 11.79 17.50 -14.66
N VAL A 11 12.95 17.10 -14.16
CA VAL A 11 13.27 17.13 -12.73
C VAL A 11 13.22 18.56 -12.20
N ASN A 12 13.80 19.52 -12.93
CA ASN A 12 13.76 20.93 -12.52
C ASN A 12 12.33 21.48 -12.48
N ARG A 13 11.48 21.14 -13.44
CA ARG A 13 10.06 21.53 -13.40
C ARG A 13 9.29 20.94 -12.22
N ILE A 14 9.62 19.70 -11.83
CA ILE A 14 9.04 19.07 -10.65
C ILE A 14 9.46 19.81 -9.38
N ARG A 15 10.74 20.15 -9.24
CA ARG A 15 11.27 20.93 -8.12
C ARG A 15 10.64 22.31 -8.04
N GLU A 16 10.59 23.00 -9.16
CA GLU A 16 9.95 24.32 -9.25
C GLU A 16 8.49 24.26 -8.87
N PHE A 17 7.75 23.24 -9.31
CA PHE A 17 6.36 23.02 -8.91
C PHE A 17 6.22 22.87 -7.40
N PHE A 18 7.04 22.04 -6.75
CA PHE A 18 6.96 21.86 -5.31
C PHE A 18 7.45 23.07 -4.50
N ASN A 19 8.38 23.86 -5.03
CA ASN A 19 8.85 25.08 -4.37
C ASN A 19 7.89 26.27 -4.52
N THR A 20 7.03 26.24 -5.54
CA THR A 20 6.00 27.29 -5.76
C THR A 20 4.64 26.93 -5.16
N ASN A 21 4.44 25.68 -4.76
CA ASN A 21 3.19 25.20 -4.21
C ASN A 21 3.49 24.42 -2.92
N GLU A 22 3.02 24.92 -1.80
CA GLU A 22 3.25 24.32 -0.49
C GLU A 22 2.28 23.18 -0.17
N GLY A 23 2.64 22.33 0.79
CA GLY A 23 1.77 21.32 1.39
C GLY A 23 1.58 20.05 0.55
N PHE A 24 2.49 19.74 -0.37
CA PHE A 24 2.43 18.49 -1.14
C PHE A 24 3.17 17.35 -0.44
N LEU A 25 2.59 16.16 -0.56
CA LEU A 25 3.20 14.90 -0.19
C LEU A 25 3.30 14.01 -1.45
N LEU A 26 4.51 13.62 -1.80
CA LEU A 26 4.75 12.67 -2.90
C LEU A 26 4.77 11.25 -2.35
N ILE A 27 3.80 10.43 -2.74
CA ILE A 27 3.73 9.01 -2.35
C ILE A 27 4.18 8.16 -3.52
N ILE A 28 5.19 7.32 -3.30
CA ILE A 28 5.74 6.41 -4.31
C ILE A 28 5.54 4.99 -3.80
N ASP A 29 4.61 4.29 -4.41
CA ASP A 29 4.38 2.86 -4.17
C ASP A 29 5.30 2.00 -5.06
N GLU A 30 5.55 0.76 -4.64
CA GLU A 30 6.46 -0.17 -5.30
C GLU A 30 7.87 0.40 -5.54
N ALA A 31 8.36 1.21 -4.59
CA ALA A 31 9.65 1.90 -4.72
C ALA A 31 10.85 0.96 -4.86
N ASP A 32 10.74 -0.29 -4.42
CA ASP A 32 11.71 -1.35 -4.67
C ASP A 32 11.96 -1.59 -6.17
N LYS A 33 10.97 -1.33 -7.05
CA LYS A 33 11.13 -1.40 -8.51
C LYS A 33 11.96 -0.26 -9.12
N LEU A 34 12.17 0.82 -8.36
CA LEU A 34 13.07 1.90 -8.77
C LEU A 34 14.54 1.54 -8.58
N ILE A 35 14.81 0.57 -7.70
CA ILE A 35 16.17 0.16 -7.37
C ILE A 35 16.65 -0.84 -8.42
N ASN A 36 17.80 -0.53 -9.00
CA ASN A 36 18.49 -1.41 -9.93
C ASN A 36 19.90 -1.66 -9.42
N LYS A 37 20.32 -2.93 -9.40
CA LYS A 37 21.67 -3.35 -8.96
C LYS A 37 22.81 -2.62 -9.69
N TYR A 38 22.56 -2.21 -10.94
CA TYR A 38 23.58 -1.60 -11.80
C TYR A 38 23.51 -0.08 -11.83
N THR A 39 22.43 0.53 -11.35
CA THR A 39 22.30 1.99 -11.36
C THR A 39 21.35 2.47 -10.27
N GLN A 40 21.84 3.40 -9.49
CA GLN A 40 21.04 4.10 -8.46
C GLN A 40 20.39 5.38 -9.01
N LYS A 41 20.50 5.62 -10.32
CA LYS A 41 20.12 6.89 -10.97
C LYS A 41 18.70 7.37 -10.64
N LYS A 42 17.73 6.45 -10.57
CA LYS A 42 16.33 6.80 -10.23
C LYS A 42 16.21 7.30 -8.79
N MET A 43 16.87 6.61 -7.86
CA MET A 43 16.86 7.00 -6.45
C MET A 43 17.65 8.29 -6.20
N GLU A 44 18.74 8.53 -6.95
CA GLU A 44 19.48 9.79 -6.89
C GLU A 44 18.63 10.95 -7.43
N ILE A 45 17.83 10.75 -8.47
CA ILE A 45 16.86 11.75 -8.94
C ILE A 45 15.85 12.07 -7.86
N LEU A 46 15.27 11.04 -7.22
CA LEU A 46 14.30 11.21 -6.15
C LEU A 46 14.90 11.96 -4.96
N ARG A 47 16.13 11.57 -4.55
CA ARG A 47 16.89 12.29 -3.54
C ARG A 47 17.09 13.75 -3.90
N GLY A 48 17.47 14.01 -5.15
CA GLY A 48 17.68 15.38 -5.62
C GLY A 48 16.38 16.21 -5.67
N ILE A 49 15.21 15.58 -5.85
CA ILE A 49 13.92 16.27 -5.71
C ILE A 49 13.70 16.61 -4.23
N PHE A 50 13.88 15.65 -3.32
CA PHE A 50 13.74 15.87 -1.89
C PHE A 50 14.69 16.94 -1.35
N ASP A 51 15.98 16.85 -1.68
CA ASP A 51 17.02 17.79 -1.19
C ASP A 51 16.84 19.24 -1.71
N GLN A 52 16.10 19.45 -2.79
CA GLN A 52 15.99 20.74 -3.48
C GLN A 52 14.56 21.24 -3.68
N SER A 53 13.60 20.65 -2.99
CA SER A 53 12.21 21.10 -3.02
C SER A 53 11.54 20.94 -1.65
N ASP A 54 10.52 21.75 -1.43
CA ASP A 54 9.70 21.71 -0.22
C ASP A 54 8.59 20.66 -0.39
N VAL A 55 8.96 19.38 -0.38
CA VAL A 55 8.03 18.26 -0.54
C VAL A 55 8.32 17.15 0.45
N GLY A 56 7.29 16.68 1.15
CA GLY A 56 7.35 15.43 1.89
C GLY A 56 7.35 14.25 0.93
N ILE A 57 8.16 13.22 1.20
CA ILE A 57 8.18 11.99 0.38
C ILE A 57 7.90 10.78 1.24
N VAL A 58 6.91 9.98 0.84
CA VAL A 58 6.66 8.64 1.37
C VAL A 58 7.02 7.62 0.30
N ILE A 59 7.86 6.67 0.65
CA ILE A 59 8.16 5.51 -0.21
C ILE A 59 7.63 4.24 0.44
N ALA A 60 6.89 3.46 -0.32
CA ALA A 60 6.39 2.16 0.07
C ALA A 60 6.91 1.09 -0.89
N GLY A 61 7.09 -0.13 -0.43
CA GLY A 61 7.56 -1.24 -1.26
C GLY A 61 7.67 -2.54 -0.49
N GLU A 62 8.10 -3.58 -1.15
CA GLU A 62 8.32 -4.90 -0.56
C GLU A 62 9.44 -4.89 0.50
N PRO A 63 9.52 -5.89 1.39
CA PRO A 63 10.55 -5.96 2.45
C PRO A 63 12.00 -5.83 1.95
N ARG A 64 12.27 -6.20 0.71
CA ARG A 64 13.58 -6.01 0.06
C ARG A 64 14.00 -4.54 -0.04
N LEU A 65 13.04 -3.60 -0.08
CA LEU A 65 13.32 -2.17 -0.10
C LEU A 65 14.16 -1.75 1.09
N GLU A 66 13.85 -2.27 2.28
CA GLU A 66 14.63 -2.00 3.51
C GLU A 66 16.09 -2.44 3.36
N THR A 67 16.31 -3.65 2.84
CA THR A 67 17.66 -4.20 2.66
C THR A 67 18.47 -3.39 1.66
N GLU A 68 17.84 -2.98 0.55
CA GLU A 68 18.48 -2.17 -0.48
C GLU A 68 18.80 -0.75 0.02
N LEU A 69 17.90 -0.16 0.80
CA LEU A 69 18.13 1.16 1.41
C LEU A 69 19.30 1.14 2.38
N LYS A 70 19.38 0.14 3.26
CA LYS A 70 20.49 -0.01 4.23
C LYS A 70 21.81 -0.34 3.57
N GLY A 71 21.81 -1.06 2.45
CA GLY A 71 23.02 -1.44 1.72
C GLY A 71 23.45 -0.37 0.71
N ASN A 72 22.82 -0.38 -0.42
CA ASN A 72 23.27 0.38 -1.59
C ASN A 72 22.88 1.87 -1.58
N LEU A 73 21.90 2.24 -0.76
CA LEU A 73 21.28 3.57 -0.75
C LEU A 73 21.37 4.28 0.61
N ALA A 74 22.44 4.02 1.38
CA ALA A 74 22.64 4.61 2.70
C ALA A 74 22.50 6.15 2.70
N ARG A 75 22.94 6.83 1.63
CA ARG A 75 22.77 8.28 1.49
C ARG A 75 21.31 8.71 1.39
N PHE A 76 20.45 7.88 0.84
CA PHE A 76 19.01 8.12 0.79
C PHE A 76 18.38 7.77 2.16
N ALA A 77 18.78 6.65 2.74
CA ALA A 77 18.28 6.22 4.05
C ALA A 77 18.54 7.25 5.17
N ASN A 78 19.68 7.95 5.11
CA ASN A 78 20.04 9.02 6.07
C ASN A 78 19.13 10.26 6.02
N ARG A 79 18.18 10.33 5.09
CA ARG A 79 17.18 11.41 4.96
C ARG A 79 15.79 10.96 5.38
N MET A 80 15.67 9.73 5.85
CA MET A 80 14.40 9.18 6.32
C MET A 80 14.23 9.50 7.79
N ASP A 81 13.23 10.28 8.11
CA ASP A 81 12.86 10.60 9.50
C ASP A 81 12.11 9.45 10.16
N PHE A 82 11.32 8.72 9.38
CA PHE A 82 10.47 7.64 9.87
C PHE A 82 10.60 6.39 9.00
N TYR A 83 10.68 5.25 9.67
CA TYR A 83 10.58 3.94 9.07
C TYR A 83 9.47 3.16 9.74
N TYR A 84 8.54 2.64 8.96
CA TYR A 84 7.46 1.81 9.45
C TYR A 84 7.37 0.50 8.67
N LYS A 85 7.43 -0.61 9.37
CA LYS A 85 7.24 -1.94 8.80
C LYS A 85 5.79 -2.36 9.02
N LEU A 86 5.04 -2.45 7.92
CA LEU A 86 3.68 -2.99 7.96
C LEU A 86 3.73 -4.45 8.44
N LYS A 87 2.96 -4.73 9.46
CA LYS A 87 2.68 -6.09 9.93
C LYS A 87 1.34 -6.52 9.35
N GLY A 88 1.05 -7.82 9.38
CA GLY A 88 -0.31 -8.30 9.12
C GLY A 88 -1.33 -7.66 10.06
N LEU A 89 -2.60 -7.70 9.69
CA LEU A 89 -3.68 -7.17 10.51
C LEU A 89 -3.77 -7.90 11.84
N SER A 90 -4.04 -7.16 12.90
CA SER A 90 -4.48 -7.70 14.18
C SER A 90 -5.97 -8.04 14.15
N LYS A 91 -6.42 -8.86 15.09
CA LYS A 91 -7.84 -9.17 15.27
C LYS A 91 -8.70 -7.91 15.44
N ASN A 92 -8.23 -6.94 16.23
CA ASN A 92 -8.97 -5.71 16.49
C ASN A 92 -9.13 -4.87 15.24
N GLU A 93 -8.07 -4.71 14.44
CA GLU A 93 -8.14 -3.99 13.17
C GLU A 93 -9.13 -4.63 12.17
N VAL A 94 -9.28 -5.96 12.19
CA VAL A 94 -10.28 -6.66 11.37
C VAL A 94 -11.69 -6.36 11.87
N VAL A 95 -11.89 -6.37 13.18
CA VAL A 95 -13.20 -6.04 13.80
C VAL A 95 -13.57 -4.60 13.48
N ASP A 96 -12.64 -3.66 13.66
CA ASP A 96 -12.84 -2.24 13.35
C ASP A 96 -13.16 -2.01 11.86
N TYR A 97 -12.47 -2.75 10.97
CA TYR A 97 -12.75 -2.68 9.53
C TYR A 97 -14.13 -3.20 9.13
N LEU A 98 -14.65 -4.15 9.88
CA LEU A 98 -15.99 -4.71 9.68
C LEU A 98 -17.08 -3.99 10.48
N GLU A 99 -16.73 -2.93 11.19
CA GLU A 99 -17.67 -2.08 11.89
C GLU A 99 -18.74 -1.54 10.94
N GLY A 100 -19.99 -1.61 11.35
CA GLY A 100 -21.13 -1.18 10.53
C GLY A 100 -21.76 -2.29 9.68
N TYR A 101 -21.18 -3.49 9.65
CA TYR A 101 -21.80 -4.68 9.04
C TYR A 101 -22.37 -5.62 10.09
N GLU A 102 -23.53 -6.20 9.83
CA GLU A 102 -24.07 -7.28 10.65
C GLU A 102 -23.36 -8.59 10.30
N VAL A 103 -22.39 -8.98 11.11
CA VAL A 103 -21.57 -10.19 10.90
C VAL A 103 -21.87 -11.19 12.02
N ASP A 104 -22.20 -12.44 11.67
CA ASP A 104 -22.33 -13.49 12.69
C ASP A 104 -20.96 -13.92 13.25
N GLU A 105 -20.94 -14.52 14.42
CA GLU A 105 -19.72 -14.88 15.14
C GLU A 105 -18.82 -15.82 14.33
N ALA A 106 -19.40 -16.80 13.66
CA ALA A 106 -18.64 -17.76 12.85
C ALA A 106 -18.03 -17.10 11.61
N ALA A 107 -18.78 -16.20 10.95
CA ALA A 107 -18.29 -15.42 9.82
C ALA A 107 -17.18 -14.46 10.25
N MET A 108 -17.32 -13.80 11.38
CA MET A 108 -16.29 -12.93 11.96
C MET A 108 -15.01 -13.71 12.24
N GLY A 109 -15.13 -14.88 12.87
CA GLY A 109 -13.98 -15.76 13.13
C GLY A 109 -13.23 -16.16 11.85
N GLU A 110 -13.95 -16.51 10.80
CA GLU A 110 -13.36 -16.87 9.50
C GLU A 110 -12.66 -15.67 8.83
N MET A 111 -13.29 -14.50 8.85
CA MET A 111 -12.71 -13.28 8.26
C MET A 111 -11.45 -12.85 9.01
N ILE A 112 -11.44 -12.95 10.34
CA ILE A 112 -10.25 -12.72 11.16
C ILE A 112 -9.16 -13.73 10.79
N SER A 113 -9.47 -15.01 10.74
CA SER A 113 -8.51 -16.07 10.40
C SER A 113 -7.85 -15.80 9.04
N ARG A 114 -8.60 -15.41 8.04
CA ARG A 114 -8.10 -15.07 6.69
C ARG A 114 -7.20 -13.84 6.69
N ALA A 115 -7.60 -12.81 7.41
CA ALA A 115 -6.86 -11.55 7.44
C ALA A 115 -5.54 -11.65 8.21
N THR A 116 -5.53 -12.45 9.29
CA THR A 116 -4.39 -12.55 10.21
C THR A 116 -3.44 -13.72 9.91
N ASN A 117 -3.75 -14.53 8.92
CA ASN A 117 -2.88 -15.64 8.52
C ASN A 117 -1.51 -15.13 8.07
N THR A 118 -0.46 -15.60 8.71
CA THR A 118 0.92 -15.12 8.50
C THR A 118 1.52 -15.50 7.13
N GLN A 119 0.96 -16.51 6.46
CA GLN A 119 1.46 -16.98 5.16
C GLN A 119 0.73 -16.36 3.99
N SER A 120 -0.58 -16.27 4.05
CA SER A 120 -1.43 -15.82 2.94
C SER A 120 -2.39 -14.72 3.33
N GLY A 121 -2.54 -14.44 4.62
CA GLY A 121 -3.44 -13.44 5.15
C GLY A 121 -2.89 -12.03 4.88
N CYS A 122 -3.77 -11.18 4.46
CA CYS A 122 -3.46 -9.77 4.29
C CYS A 122 -4.75 -8.98 4.16
N PHE A 123 -4.65 -7.69 4.33
CA PHE A 123 -5.77 -6.77 4.13
C PHE A 123 -6.44 -6.99 2.77
N ARG A 124 -5.66 -7.21 1.71
CA ARG A 124 -6.19 -7.47 0.36
C ARG A 124 -7.12 -8.70 0.32
N LEU A 125 -6.79 -9.77 1.05
CA LEU A 125 -7.63 -10.96 1.09
C LEU A 125 -8.94 -10.69 1.83
N LEU A 126 -8.87 -9.98 2.96
CA LEU A 126 -10.05 -9.55 3.72
C LEU A 126 -10.97 -8.67 2.87
N ASP A 127 -10.42 -7.62 2.26
CA ASP A 127 -11.16 -6.67 1.42
C ASP A 127 -11.83 -7.36 0.22
N ARG A 128 -11.09 -8.22 -0.49
CA ARG A 128 -11.66 -9.00 -1.60
C ARG A 128 -12.78 -9.94 -1.13
N THR A 129 -12.61 -10.56 0.03
CA THR A 129 -13.65 -11.43 0.61
C THR A 129 -14.89 -10.60 0.91
N LEU A 130 -14.73 -9.47 1.60
CA LEU A 130 -15.84 -8.57 1.93
C LEU A 130 -16.55 -8.06 0.68
N ASN A 131 -15.83 -7.61 -0.33
CA ASN A 131 -16.42 -7.14 -1.58
C ASN A 131 -17.27 -8.22 -2.28
N ASN A 132 -16.81 -9.48 -2.30
CA ASN A 132 -17.60 -10.59 -2.84
C ASN A 132 -18.80 -10.91 -1.95
N VAL A 133 -18.65 -10.89 -0.64
CA VAL A 133 -19.75 -11.05 0.33
C VAL A 133 -20.84 -10.01 0.08
N LEU A 134 -20.47 -8.72 0.00
CA LEU A 134 -21.42 -7.63 -0.25
C LEU A 134 -22.15 -7.80 -1.60
N ARG A 135 -21.45 -8.28 -2.61
CA ARG A 135 -22.05 -8.60 -3.91
C ARG A 135 -23.10 -9.71 -3.80
N ILE A 136 -22.80 -10.77 -3.06
CA ILE A 136 -23.73 -11.90 -2.85
C ILE A 136 -24.96 -11.42 -2.04
N LEU A 137 -24.74 -10.68 -0.97
CA LEU A 137 -25.80 -10.10 -0.15
C LEU A 137 -26.78 -9.28 -1.01
N LYS A 138 -26.22 -8.39 -1.83
CA LYS A 138 -27.03 -7.58 -2.77
C LYS A 138 -27.84 -8.43 -3.74
N GLN A 139 -27.28 -9.52 -4.26
CA GLN A 139 -27.97 -10.43 -5.18
C GLN A 139 -29.11 -11.20 -4.51
N LYS A 140 -28.93 -11.55 -3.20
CA LYS A 140 -29.92 -12.32 -2.44
C LYS A 140 -30.93 -11.45 -1.70
N GLY A 141 -30.74 -10.14 -1.65
CA GLY A 141 -31.56 -9.22 -0.84
C GLY A 141 -31.37 -9.43 0.67
N GLU A 142 -30.19 -9.95 1.07
CA GLU A 142 -29.82 -10.19 2.46
C GLU A 142 -28.93 -9.07 2.98
N THR A 143 -28.94 -8.83 4.30
CA THR A 143 -28.13 -7.78 4.96
C THR A 143 -27.06 -8.34 5.87
N ARG A 144 -27.28 -9.57 6.38
CA ARG A 144 -26.42 -10.18 7.38
C ARG A 144 -25.36 -11.09 6.75
N ILE A 145 -24.12 -10.88 7.16
CA ILE A 145 -22.97 -11.69 6.74
C ILE A 145 -22.93 -12.97 7.58
N THR A 146 -23.21 -14.10 6.94
CA THR A 146 -23.16 -15.42 7.56
C THR A 146 -21.97 -16.24 7.06
N MET A 147 -21.58 -17.26 7.81
CA MET A 147 -20.50 -18.18 7.39
C MET A 147 -20.77 -18.79 6.02
N LYS A 148 -22.04 -19.10 5.70
CA LYS A 148 -22.43 -19.62 4.38
C LYS A 148 -22.08 -18.65 3.25
N ILE A 149 -22.34 -17.37 3.44
CA ILE A 149 -22.06 -16.32 2.45
C ILE A 149 -20.55 -16.10 2.32
N VAL A 150 -19.83 -16.11 3.43
CA VAL A 150 -18.34 -16.02 3.41
C VAL A 150 -17.73 -17.20 2.65
N SER A 151 -18.24 -18.40 2.85
CA SER A 151 -17.78 -19.61 2.13
C SER A 151 -18.08 -19.52 0.63
N GLU A 152 -19.29 -19.05 0.27
CA GLU A 152 -19.68 -18.84 -1.13
C GLU A 152 -18.79 -17.77 -1.80
N ALA A 153 -18.55 -16.66 -1.13
CA ALA A 153 -17.65 -15.61 -1.59
C ALA A 153 -16.21 -16.12 -1.80
N SER A 154 -15.75 -17.00 -0.95
CA SER A 154 -14.42 -17.62 -1.03
C SER A 154 -14.27 -18.51 -2.24
N ASN A 155 -15.30 -19.30 -2.56
CA ASN A 155 -15.28 -20.18 -3.73
C ASN A 155 -15.25 -19.41 -5.06
N MET A 156 -15.57 -18.11 -5.04
CA MET A 156 -15.46 -17.23 -6.20
C MET A 156 -14.06 -16.65 -6.39
N MET A 157 -13.17 -16.86 -5.43
CA MET A 157 -11.80 -16.33 -5.49
C MET A 157 -10.83 -17.43 -5.94
N MET A 158 -9.99 -17.10 -6.90
CA MET A 158 -8.77 -17.87 -7.14
C MET A 158 -7.78 -17.51 -6.02
N LEU A 159 -7.50 -18.47 -5.17
CA LEU A 159 -6.49 -18.41 -4.12
C LEU A 159 -5.17 -18.97 -4.62
#